data_2fb45d23c3aea1db9500e7a8ff1e36a9
#
_entry.id   2fb45d23c3aea1db9500e7a8ff1e36a9
#
_cell.length_a   1.000
_cell.length_b   1.000
_cell.length_c   1.000
_cell.angle_alpha   90.00
_cell.angle_beta   90.00
_cell.angle_gamma   90.00
#
_symmetry.space_group_name_H-M   'P 1'
#
loop_
_entity.id
_entity.type
_entity.pdbx_description
1 polymer ?
#
loop_
_entity_poly.entity_id
_entity_poly.type
_entity_poly.pdbx_seq_one_letter_code
_entity_poly.pdbx_strand_id
1 'polypeptide(L)'
;MFEYGLVYRLVNITFLNDFHDLWNDEEVIKYTAVRENLSLYDTQQRLMNWIGETIFVVLKDNEFIGVVGCPSVNKKNREYGFFYQFKRSEWGKGYASEAAEWVIAYMRRNYGTAVLYADVIPDNIASEKILKHLGFINISKSKANIKGNTVTVKHYKLNIE
;
A
#
# COMPACT_ATOMS: atom_id res chain seq x y z
N MET A 1 0.71 11.44 16.23
CA MET A 1 -0.67 11.89 16.41
C MET A 1 -1.38 11.94 15.06
N PHE A 2 -2.62 11.48 15.02
CA PHE A 2 -3.42 11.42 13.79
C PHE A 2 -4.29 12.67 13.73
N GLU A 3 -3.95 13.59 12.84
CA GLU A 3 -4.53 14.93 12.84
C GLU A 3 -5.45 15.23 11.65
N TYR A 4 -5.47 14.35 10.63
CA TYR A 4 -6.22 14.64 9.40
C TYR A 4 -7.66 14.11 9.39
N GLY A 5 -8.10 13.44 10.44
CA GLY A 5 -9.46 12.90 10.52
C GLY A 5 -9.71 11.77 9.53
N LEU A 6 -8.69 10.98 9.21
CA LEU A 6 -8.83 9.85 8.31
C LEU A 6 -9.58 8.71 8.97
N VAL A 7 -10.43 8.04 8.22
CA VAL A 7 -11.20 6.88 8.66
C VAL A 7 -10.74 5.67 7.86
N TYR A 8 -10.59 4.53 8.52
CA TYR A 8 -10.09 3.30 7.92
C TYR A 8 -11.16 2.22 8.01
N ARG A 9 -11.44 1.57 6.88
CA ARG A 9 -12.41 0.48 6.80
C ARG A 9 -11.80 -0.68 6.05
N LEU A 10 -12.03 -1.90 6.51
CA LEU A 10 -11.58 -3.09 5.78
C LEU A 10 -12.10 -3.05 4.36
N VAL A 11 -11.23 -3.39 3.42
CA VAL A 11 -11.59 -3.44 2.01
C VAL A 11 -12.74 -4.40 1.78
N ASN A 12 -13.71 -3.99 0.96
CA ASN A 12 -14.83 -4.82 0.56
C ASN A 12 -15.31 -4.43 -0.83
N ILE A 13 -16.24 -5.20 -1.39
CA ILE A 13 -16.68 -5.03 -2.77
C ILE A 13 -17.43 -3.73 -3.03
N THR A 14 -17.96 -3.07 -2.01
CA THR A 14 -18.67 -1.79 -2.19
C THR A 14 -17.76 -0.67 -2.69
N PHE A 15 -16.43 -0.83 -2.57
CA PHE A 15 -15.45 0.13 -3.06
C PHE A 15 -14.95 -0.18 -4.47
N LEU A 16 -15.59 -1.10 -5.19
CA LEU A 16 -15.14 -1.52 -6.52
C LEU A 16 -14.92 -0.37 -7.49
N ASN A 17 -15.86 0.56 -7.57
CA ASN A 17 -15.76 1.68 -8.50
C ASN A 17 -14.62 2.63 -8.11
N ASP A 18 -14.41 2.85 -6.82
CA ASP A 18 -13.32 3.67 -6.32
C ASP A 18 -11.95 3.06 -6.68
N PHE A 19 -11.79 1.75 -6.53
CA PHE A 19 -10.56 1.06 -6.92
C PHE A 19 -10.39 1.05 -8.44
N HIS A 20 -11.48 0.94 -9.18
CA HIS A 20 -11.40 0.97 -10.64
C HIS A 20 -10.84 2.32 -11.12
N ASP A 21 -11.32 3.42 -10.56
CA ASP A 21 -10.81 4.75 -10.88
C ASP A 21 -9.34 4.91 -10.44
N LEU A 22 -9.01 4.43 -9.22
CA LEU A 22 -7.65 4.50 -8.71
C LEU A 22 -6.65 3.76 -9.59
N TRP A 23 -6.99 2.53 -10.01
CA TRP A 23 -6.10 1.67 -10.80
C TRP A 23 -6.11 1.99 -12.28
N ASN A 24 -6.98 2.87 -12.75
CA ASN A 24 -6.96 3.40 -14.10
C ASN A 24 -6.31 4.79 -14.19
N ASP A 25 -5.75 5.30 -13.11
CA ASP A 25 -4.89 6.49 -13.14
C ASP A 25 -3.45 6.03 -13.35
N GLU A 26 -2.90 6.33 -14.52
CA GLU A 26 -1.57 5.89 -14.92
C GLU A 26 -0.47 6.35 -13.96
N GLU A 27 -0.60 7.53 -13.36
CA GLU A 27 0.38 8.03 -12.40
C GLU A 27 0.35 7.24 -11.10
N VAL A 28 -0.82 6.77 -10.68
CA VAL A 28 -0.97 5.95 -9.47
C VAL A 28 -0.30 4.59 -9.64
N ILE A 29 -0.47 3.96 -10.80
CA ILE A 29 0.04 2.61 -11.06
C ILE A 29 1.43 2.58 -11.69
N LYS A 30 2.04 3.74 -11.92
CA LYS A 30 3.31 3.90 -12.64
C LYS A 30 4.42 2.99 -12.13
N TYR A 31 4.55 2.84 -10.81
CA TYR A 31 5.59 2.04 -10.16
C TYR A 31 5.10 0.68 -9.69
N THR A 32 3.98 0.21 -10.24
CA THR A 32 3.37 -1.06 -9.87
C THR A 32 3.33 -2.01 -11.06
N ALA A 33 3.03 -3.27 -10.79
CA ALA A 33 2.80 -4.27 -11.82
C ALA A 33 1.37 -4.22 -12.37
N VAL A 34 0.54 -3.28 -11.91
CA VAL A 34 -0.84 -3.12 -12.40
C VAL A 34 -0.78 -2.62 -13.84
N ARG A 35 -1.38 -3.38 -14.76
CA ARG A 35 -1.42 -2.99 -16.17
C ARG A 35 -2.40 -1.84 -16.39
N GLU A 36 -2.16 -1.07 -17.43
CA GLU A 36 -3.05 0.00 -17.84
C GLU A 36 -4.38 -0.54 -18.41
N ASN A 37 -5.40 0.28 -18.34
CA ASN A 37 -6.72 0.00 -18.94
C ASN A 37 -7.37 -1.28 -18.41
N LEU A 38 -7.40 -1.46 -17.08
CA LEU A 38 -8.11 -2.57 -16.47
C LEU A 38 -9.61 -2.46 -16.77
N SER A 39 -10.23 -3.58 -17.16
CA SER A 39 -11.68 -3.67 -17.21
C SER A 39 -12.25 -3.70 -15.79
N LEU A 40 -13.54 -3.44 -15.65
CA LEU A 40 -14.20 -3.54 -14.34
C LEU A 40 -14.10 -4.97 -13.79
N TYR A 41 -14.18 -5.97 -14.67
CA TYR A 41 -13.99 -7.36 -14.28
C TYR A 41 -12.59 -7.61 -13.70
N ASP A 42 -11.54 -7.12 -14.36
CA ASP A 42 -10.16 -7.27 -13.87
C ASP A 42 -9.97 -6.58 -12.53
N THR A 43 -10.54 -5.39 -12.37
CA THR A 43 -10.52 -4.67 -11.09
C THR A 43 -11.19 -5.48 -10.00
N GLN A 44 -12.34 -6.07 -10.30
CA GLN A 44 -13.07 -6.91 -9.35
C GLN A 44 -12.24 -8.11 -8.91
N GLN A 45 -11.58 -8.80 -9.85
CA GLN A 45 -10.75 -9.96 -9.55
C GLN A 45 -9.57 -9.58 -8.64
N ARG A 46 -8.92 -8.44 -8.90
CA ARG A 46 -7.85 -7.95 -8.04
C ARG A 46 -8.36 -7.63 -6.64
N LEU A 47 -9.49 -6.94 -6.55
CA LEU A 47 -10.07 -6.54 -5.28
C LEU A 47 -10.48 -7.75 -4.44
N MET A 48 -11.02 -8.77 -5.06
CA MET A 48 -11.43 -10.00 -4.37
C MET A 48 -10.25 -10.71 -3.71
N ASN A 49 -9.04 -10.61 -4.27
CA ASN A 49 -7.83 -11.18 -3.67
C ASN A 49 -7.43 -10.45 -2.37
N TRP A 50 -7.91 -9.24 -2.17
CA TRP A 50 -7.61 -8.43 -0.99
C TRP A 50 -8.65 -8.61 0.13
N ILE A 51 -9.82 -9.12 -0.19
CA ILE A 51 -10.88 -9.33 0.81
C ILE A 51 -10.42 -10.42 1.79
N GLY A 52 -10.51 -10.11 3.09
CA GLY A 52 -10.02 -10.99 4.15
C GLY A 52 -8.59 -10.73 4.58
N GLU A 53 -7.85 -9.89 3.84
CA GLU A 53 -6.52 -9.45 4.24
C GLU A 53 -6.58 -8.19 5.10
N THR A 54 -5.49 -7.86 5.78
CA THR A 54 -5.37 -6.64 6.59
C THR A 54 -5.09 -5.45 5.68
N ILE A 55 -6.09 -5.07 4.91
CA ILE A 55 -6.04 -3.99 3.94
C ILE A 55 -7.24 -3.07 4.18
N PHE A 56 -6.96 -1.77 4.29
CA PHE A 56 -7.97 -0.77 4.66
C PHE A 56 -8.12 0.28 3.57
N VAL A 57 -9.36 0.58 3.23
CA VAL A 57 -9.72 1.78 2.49
C VAL A 57 -9.54 2.97 3.42
N VAL A 58 -8.97 4.04 2.89
CA VAL A 58 -8.79 5.29 3.61
C VAL A 58 -9.84 6.30 3.12
N LEU A 59 -10.62 6.82 4.07
CA LEU A 59 -11.66 7.80 3.80
C LEU A 59 -11.33 9.12 4.49
N LYS A 60 -11.64 10.21 3.80
CA LYS A 60 -11.62 11.55 4.38
C LYS A 60 -12.94 12.22 4.04
N ASP A 61 -13.64 12.73 5.07
CA ASP A 61 -14.98 13.31 4.93
C ASP A 61 -15.94 12.39 4.14
N ASN A 62 -15.89 11.09 4.45
CA ASN A 62 -16.66 10.01 3.81
C ASN A 62 -16.29 9.76 2.32
N GLU A 63 -15.24 10.37 1.82
CA GLU A 63 -14.77 10.18 0.45
C GLU A 63 -13.59 9.21 0.42
N PHE A 64 -13.60 8.27 -0.53
CA PHE A 64 -12.46 7.38 -0.77
C PHE A 64 -11.28 8.21 -1.26
N ILE A 65 -10.14 8.11 -0.57
CA ILE A 65 -8.92 8.80 -1.00
C ILE A 65 -7.75 7.84 -1.27
N GLY A 66 -7.84 6.61 -0.82
CA GLY A 66 -6.74 5.66 -1.03
C GLY A 66 -6.92 4.37 -0.27
N VAL A 67 -5.82 3.63 -0.18
CA VAL A 67 -5.75 2.32 0.46
C VAL A 67 -4.40 2.16 1.15
N VAL A 68 -4.38 1.47 2.27
CA VAL A 68 -3.16 1.11 3.00
C VAL A 68 -3.33 -0.30 3.55
N GLY A 69 -2.27 -1.09 3.54
CA GLY A 69 -2.44 -2.45 4.03
C GLY A 69 -1.17 -3.22 4.26
N CYS A 70 -1.36 -4.33 4.96
CA CYS A 70 -0.32 -5.31 5.25
C CYS A 70 -0.84 -6.72 4.90
N PRO A 71 -0.90 -7.05 3.60
CA PRO A 71 -1.34 -8.38 3.17
C PRO A 71 -0.36 -9.44 3.64
N SER A 72 -0.87 -10.64 3.93
CA SER A 72 -0.02 -11.75 4.37
C SER A 72 0.88 -12.23 3.24
N VAL A 73 2.14 -12.43 3.56
CA VAL A 73 3.13 -13.07 2.70
C VAL A 73 3.33 -14.51 3.16
N ASN A 74 3.54 -14.70 4.45
CA ASN A 74 3.67 -16.01 5.08
C ASN A 74 3.10 -15.94 6.50
N LYS A 75 1.83 -16.37 6.65
CA LYS A 75 1.13 -16.30 7.94
C LYS A 75 1.82 -17.10 9.04
N LYS A 76 2.36 -18.27 8.68
CA LYS A 76 3.04 -19.15 9.64
C LYS A 76 4.25 -18.46 10.28
N ASN A 77 5.01 -17.71 9.49
CA ASN A 77 6.19 -16.98 9.95
C ASN A 77 5.88 -15.54 10.36
N ARG A 78 4.61 -15.14 10.32
CA ARG A 78 4.16 -13.77 10.62
C ARG A 78 4.87 -12.73 9.76
N GLU A 79 4.92 -13.01 8.47
CA GLU A 79 5.48 -12.11 7.47
C GLU A 79 4.37 -11.48 6.65
N TYR A 80 4.39 -10.15 6.53
CA TYR A 80 3.37 -9.36 5.83
C TYR A 80 4.04 -8.40 4.89
N GLY A 81 3.35 -8.07 3.80
CA GLY A 81 3.74 -6.94 2.99
C GLY A 81 3.32 -5.63 3.64
N PHE A 82 3.77 -4.54 3.09
CA PHE A 82 3.30 -3.20 3.45
C PHE A 82 3.21 -2.39 2.17
N PHE A 83 2.08 -1.73 1.95
CA PHE A 83 1.90 -0.85 0.80
C PHE A 83 0.84 0.21 1.07
N TYR A 84 0.84 1.23 0.24
CA TYR A 84 -0.26 2.20 0.18
C TYR A 84 -0.38 2.74 -1.24
N GLN A 85 -1.57 3.21 -1.58
CA GLN A 85 -1.86 3.91 -2.83
C GLN A 85 -2.89 5.00 -2.53
N PHE A 86 -2.67 6.20 -3.05
CA PHE A 86 -3.61 7.31 -2.86
C PHE A 86 -3.96 7.93 -4.21
N LYS A 87 -5.17 8.47 -4.30
CA LYS A 87 -5.59 9.25 -5.46
C LYS A 87 -4.59 10.38 -5.67
N ARG A 88 -4.24 10.62 -6.93
CA ARG A 88 -3.25 11.64 -7.30
C ARG A 88 -3.59 13.02 -6.72
N SER A 89 -4.88 13.38 -6.71
CA SER A 89 -5.36 14.65 -6.13
C SER A 89 -5.06 14.80 -4.65
N GLU A 90 -4.76 13.70 -3.96
CA GLU A 90 -4.51 13.68 -2.52
C GLU A 90 -3.02 13.58 -2.16
N TRP A 91 -2.14 13.58 -3.15
CA TRP A 91 -0.70 13.53 -2.92
C TRP A 91 -0.19 14.86 -2.32
N GLY A 92 0.90 14.79 -1.57
CA GLY A 92 1.56 15.95 -1.00
C GLY A 92 0.86 16.55 0.21
N LYS A 93 -0.17 15.90 0.74
CA LYS A 93 -0.94 16.38 1.89
C LYS A 93 -0.61 15.66 3.20
N GLY A 94 0.31 14.68 3.17
CA GLY A 94 0.70 13.93 4.37
C GLY A 94 -0.17 12.72 4.70
N TYR A 95 -1.17 12.42 3.89
CA TYR A 95 -2.11 11.34 4.18
C TYR A 95 -1.45 9.97 4.13
N ALA A 96 -0.52 9.74 3.20
CA ALA A 96 0.18 8.47 3.08
C ALA A 96 1.01 8.18 4.33
N SER A 97 1.71 9.18 4.85
CA SER A 97 2.50 9.04 6.08
C SER A 97 1.61 8.71 7.28
N GLU A 98 0.50 9.43 7.43
CA GLU A 98 -0.43 9.18 8.55
C GLU A 98 -1.05 7.79 8.46
N ALA A 99 -1.50 7.39 7.27
CA ALA A 99 -2.09 6.06 7.07
C ALA A 99 -1.08 4.95 7.32
N ALA A 100 0.18 5.14 6.90
CA ALA A 100 1.25 4.19 7.16
C ALA A 100 1.51 4.02 8.65
N GLU A 101 1.60 5.12 9.39
CA GLU A 101 1.75 5.07 10.85
C GLU A 101 0.56 4.35 11.50
N TRP A 102 -0.64 4.64 11.04
CA TRP A 102 -1.85 4.02 11.57
C TRP A 102 -1.86 2.50 11.37
N VAL A 103 -1.57 2.02 10.16
CA VAL A 103 -1.63 0.58 9.88
C VAL A 103 -0.51 -0.17 10.61
N ILE A 104 0.67 0.43 10.77
CA ILE A 104 1.75 -0.18 11.55
C ILE A 104 1.35 -0.28 13.02
N ALA A 105 0.74 0.75 13.59
CA ALA A 105 0.21 0.71 14.95
C ALA A 105 -0.88 -0.36 15.09
N TYR A 106 -1.75 -0.49 14.09
CA TYR A 106 -2.76 -1.54 14.03
C TYR A 106 -2.11 -2.93 14.06
N MET A 107 -1.07 -3.14 13.25
CA MET A 107 -0.35 -4.42 13.20
C MET A 107 0.28 -4.76 14.55
N ARG A 108 0.91 -3.78 15.19
CA ARG A 108 1.50 -3.99 16.54
C ARG A 108 0.46 -4.44 17.56
N ARG A 109 -0.71 -3.79 17.58
CA ARG A 109 -1.77 -4.13 18.55
C ARG A 109 -2.41 -5.48 18.29
N ASN A 110 -2.57 -5.87 17.04
CA ASN A 110 -3.38 -7.04 16.66
C ASN A 110 -2.56 -8.28 16.35
N TYR A 111 -1.33 -8.10 15.92
CA TYR A 111 -0.47 -9.22 15.51
C TYR A 111 0.78 -9.38 16.39
N GLY A 112 1.11 -8.39 17.21
CA GLY A 112 2.31 -8.46 18.05
C GLY A 112 3.57 -8.54 17.21
N THR A 113 4.45 -9.50 17.55
CA THR A 113 5.71 -9.70 16.82
C THR A 113 5.46 -10.16 15.39
N ALA A 114 5.91 -9.40 14.43
CA ALA A 114 5.76 -9.68 13.00
C ALA A 114 6.85 -8.97 12.19
N VAL A 115 6.94 -9.31 10.93
CA VAL A 115 7.86 -8.67 9.99
C VAL A 115 7.07 -8.08 8.84
N LEU A 116 7.34 -6.83 8.53
CA LEU A 116 6.75 -6.14 7.38
C LEU A 116 7.80 -5.96 6.30
N TYR A 117 7.43 -6.24 5.06
CA TYR A 117 8.28 -6.07 3.87
C TYR A 117 7.66 -5.05 2.94
N ALA A 118 8.47 -4.17 2.40
CA ALA A 118 8.05 -3.19 1.43
C ALA A 118 9.08 -3.08 0.30
N ASP A 119 8.60 -2.93 -0.91
CA ASP A 119 9.44 -2.75 -2.09
C ASP A 119 9.26 -1.33 -2.62
N VAL A 120 10.35 -0.73 -3.05
CA VAL A 120 10.31 0.61 -3.65
C VAL A 120 11.27 0.70 -4.83
N ILE A 121 10.81 1.38 -5.87
CA ILE A 121 11.65 1.77 -7.00
C ILE A 121 12.38 3.06 -6.61
N PRO A 122 13.70 3.17 -6.83
CA PRO A 122 14.47 4.35 -6.40
C PRO A 122 13.93 5.70 -6.90
N ASP A 123 13.27 5.71 -8.07
CA ASP A 123 12.66 6.92 -8.59
C ASP A 123 11.46 7.41 -7.76
N ASN A 124 10.91 6.54 -6.92
CA ASN A 124 9.84 6.89 -6.01
C ASN A 124 10.41 7.40 -4.68
N ILE A 125 10.99 8.58 -4.74
CA ILE A 125 11.71 9.20 -3.61
C ILE A 125 10.78 9.44 -2.42
N ALA A 126 9.54 9.84 -2.66
CA ALA A 126 8.57 10.10 -1.61
C ALA A 126 8.26 8.84 -0.78
N SER A 127 8.05 7.69 -1.45
CA SER A 127 7.85 6.40 -0.77
C SER A 127 9.07 5.98 0.04
N GLU A 128 10.26 6.14 -0.52
CA GLU A 128 11.49 5.78 0.18
C GLU A 128 11.67 6.59 1.46
N LYS A 129 11.37 7.89 1.42
CA LYS A 129 11.42 8.75 2.61
C LYS A 129 10.44 8.30 3.69
N ILE A 130 9.22 7.93 3.31
CA ILE A 130 8.21 7.45 4.24
C ILE A 130 8.68 6.15 4.91
N LEU A 131 9.20 5.20 4.13
CA LEU A 131 9.70 3.93 4.68
C LEU A 131 10.82 4.16 5.68
N LYS A 132 11.78 4.99 5.35
CA LYS A 132 12.91 5.31 6.25
C LYS A 132 12.43 5.98 7.52
N HIS A 133 11.50 6.92 7.42
CA HIS A 133 10.92 7.62 8.57
C HIS A 133 10.20 6.64 9.52
N LEU A 134 9.56 5.61 8.97
CA LEU A 134 8.86 4.60 9.75
C LEU A 134 9.78 3.55 10.38
N GLY A 135 11.07 3.59 10.06
CA GLY A 135 12.05 2.67 10.62
C GLY A 135 12.36 1.46 9.74
N PHE A 136 11.83 1.41 8.53
CA PHE A 136 12.21 0.35 7.58
C PHE A 136 13.68 0.46 7.20
N ILE A 137 14.34 -0.69 7.06
CA ILE A 137 15.75 -0.79 6.69
C ILE A 137 15.85 -1.44 5.30
N ASN A 138 16.69 -0.88 4.45
CA ASN A 138 17.00 -1.50 3.15
C ASN A 138 17.83 -2.76 3.40
N ILE A 139 17.33 -3.92 2.99
CA ILE A 139 18.00 -5.21 3.18
C ILE A 139 18.62 -5.77 1.91
N SER A 140 18.12 -5.39 0.74
CA SER A 140 18.61 -5.86 -0.55
C SER A 140 18.04 -5.05 -1.69
N LYS A 141 18.52 -5.33 -2.89
CA LYS A 141 17.94 -4.81 -4.14
C LYS A 141 18.01 -5.89 -5.20
N SER A 142 17.08 -5.83 -6.16
CA SER A 142 17.04 -6.76 -7.28
C SER A 142 16.58 -6.05 -8.54
N LYS A 143 16.73 -6.73 -9.66
CA LYS A 143 16.20 -6.25 -10.94
C LYS A 143 14.84 -6.86 -11.18
N ALA A 144 13.91 -6.07 -11.65
CA ALA A 144 12.58 -6.51 -12.04
C ALA A 144 12.17 -5.89 -13.36
N ASN A 145 11.34 -6.59 -14.12
CA ASN A 145 10.73 -6.06 -15.32
C ASN A 145 9.36 -5.51 -14.94
N ILE A 146 9.20 -4.19 -15.07
CA ILE A 146 7.91 -3.53 -14.86
C ILE A 146 7.50 -2.88 -16.18
N LYS A 147 6.41 -3.40 -16.75
CA LYS A 147 5.82 -2.87 -17.99
C LYS A 147 6.83 -2.75 -19.13
N GLY A 148 7.67 -3.79 -19.29
CA GLY A 148 8.67 -3.85 -20.35
C GLY A 148 10.00 -3.20 -20.03
N ASN A 149 10.13 -2.54 -18.87
CA ASN A 149 11.35 -1.85 -18.45
C ASN A 149 12.03 -2.61 -17.32
N THR A 150 13.35 -2.79 -17.44
CA THR A 150 14.14 -3.34 -16.34
C THR A 150 14.45 -2.22 -15.34
N VAL A 151 13.99 -2.39 -14.12
CA VAL A 151 14.18 -1.42 -13.04
C VAL A 151 14.84 -2.08 -11.84
N THR A 152 15.53 -1.28 -11.03
CA THR A 152 16.05 -1.73 -9.75
C THR A 152 14.95 -1.54 -8.69
N VAL A 153 14.71 -2.59 -7.90
CA VAL A 153 13.76 -2.54 -6.78
C VAL A 153 14.56 -2.68 -5.51
N LYS A 154 14.36 -1.76 -4.57
CA LYS A 154 14.92 -1.85 -3.22
C LYS A 154 13.93 -2.56 -2.31
N HIS A 155 14.42 -3.48 -1.51
CA HIS A 155 13.64 -4.26 -0.57
C HIS A 155 13.89 -3.76 0.84
N TYR A 156 12.81 -3.42 1.55
CA TYR A 156 12.85 -2.88 2.90
C TYR A 156 12.17 -3.83 3.86
N LYS A 157 12.58 -3.77 5.11
CA LYS A 157 12.06 -4.63 6.17
C LYS A 157 11.89 -3.82 7.45
N LEU A 158 10.80 -4.08 8.17
CA LEU A 158 10.54 -3.55 9.51
C LEU A 158 10.11 -4.69 10.43
N ASN A 159 10.84 -4.86 11.52
CA ASN A 159 10.42 -5.77 12.60
C ASN A 159 9.51 -5.00 13.55
N ILE A 160 8.36 -5.55 13.87
CA ILE A 160 7.43 -4.97 14.84
C ILE A 160 7.21 -5.93 16.01
N GLU A 161 6.88 -5.34 17.15
CA GLU A 161 6.57 -6.08 18.38
C GLU A 161 5.31 -5.54 19.05
#